data_d5f5aac9a8c25cc9cd8187d57ff8fdc1
#
_entry.id   d5f5aac9a8c25cc9cd8187d57ff8fdc1
#
_cell.length_a   1.000
_cell.length_b   1.000
_cell.length_c   1.000
_cell.angle_alpha   90.00
_cell.angle_beta   90.00
_cell.angle_gamma   90.00
#
_symmetry.space_group_name_H-M   'P 1'
#
loop_
_entity.id
_entity.type
_entity.pdbx_description
1 polymer ?
#
loop_
_entity_poly.entity_id
_entity_poly.type
_entity_poly.pdbx_seq_one_letter_code
_entity_poly.pdbx_strand_id
1 'polypeptide(L)'
;MLMNEQQVQTLMEALPYLSNFKDKTIVVKYGGNAMLNDELKNKVLQDILFLQYAGMRPIVVHGGGPEISRQLEQAGKKSEFVGGLRVTDAESAAIAEMALVGKMNTDLVGRLNALGGKAVGLNGKDANLLKAKKYLADVYENGEVNLVDIGFVGSVKEVNTDLINCLLDGGYIPVIAPTGVGDEGETYNINADVAAGEIAGALKAEKLLVLTDVRGIYSAYPDESSFISTLTFEKAHELILKGSIDGGMIPKVRSCIKALSGGAKKTHIIDGRAEHSILMELFSDKGVGTEVVKEI
;
A
#
# COMPACT_ATOMS: atom_id res chain seq x y z
N MET A 1 -29.40 -21.96 5.53
CA MET A 1 -29.54 -21.14 6.75
C MET A 1 -30.39 -19.93 6.38
N LEU A 2 -31.50 -19.67 7.09
CA LEU A 2 -32.31 -18.46 6.83
C LEU A 2 -31.68 -17.29 7.55
N MET A 3 -31.62 -16.13 6.89
CA MET A 3 -31.17 -14.88 7.54
C MET A 3 -32.21 -14.44 8.58
N ASN A 4 -31.74 -13.92 9.71
CA ASN A 4 -32.60 -13.27 10.69
C ASN A 4 -32.78 -11.76 10.37
N GLU A 5 -33.76 -11.11 11.02
CA GLU A 5 -34.08 -9.70 10.79
C GLU A 5 -32.88 -8.78 11.00
N GLN A 6 -32.03 -9.04 12.00
CA GLN A 6 -30.85 -8.24 12.30
C GLN A 6 -29.80 -8.34 11.18
N GLN A 7 -29.60 -9.53 10.58
CA GLN A 7 -28.71 -9.72 9.43
C GLN A 7 -29.22 -8.97 8.20
N VAL A 8 -30.53 -8.99 7.95
CA VAL A 8 -31.15 -8.22 6.86
C VAL A 8 -30.97 -6.72 7.10
N GLN A 9 -31.20 -6.24 8.33
CA GLN A 9 -31.02 -4.84 8.70
C GLN A 9 -29.58 -4.38 8.45
N THR A 10 -28.58 -5.17 8.87
CA THR A 10 -27.16 -4.87 8.63
C THR A 10 -26.85 -4.73 7.13
N LEU A 11 -27.42 -5.60 6.28
CA LEU A 11 -27.26 -5.48 4.83
C LEU A 11 -27.90 -4.20 4.27
N MET A 12 -29.07 -3.81 4.80
CA MET A 12 -29.73 -2.58 4.38
C MET A 12 -28.96 -1.33 4.81
N GLU A 13 -28.30 -1.36 5.98
CA GLU A 13 -27.41 -0.29 6.45
C GLU A 13 -26.15 -0.15 5.60
N ALA A 14 -25.66 -1.24 4.99
CA ALA A 14 -24.54 -1.20 4.06
C ALA A 14 -24.88 -0.60 2.68
N LEU A 15 -26.16 -0.55 2.29
CA LEU A 15 -26.60 -0.17 0.95
C LEU A 15 -26.13 1.24 0.51
N PRO A 16 -26.17 2.30 1.35
CA PRO A 16 -25.67 3.62 0.97
C PRO A 16 -24.17 3.61 0.61
N TYR A 17 -23.37 2.87 1.37
CA TYR A 17 -21.93 2.73 1.13
C TYR A 17 -21.66 1.97 -0.18
N LEU A 18 -22.37 0.85 -0.41
CA LEU A 18 -22.29 0.09 -1.67
C LEU A 18 -22.61 0.98 -2.87
N SER A 19 -23.67 1.80 -2.78
CA SER A 19 -24.05 2.74 -3.83
C SER A 19 -22.98 3.82 -4.07
N ASN A 20 -22.40 4.38 -3.01
CA ASN A 20 -21.38 5.42 -3.11
C ASN A 20 -20.06 4.92 -3.72
N PHE A 21 -19.68 3.67 -3.43
CA PHE A 21 -18.41 3.10 -3.89
C PHE A 21 -18.52 2.29 -5.18
N LYS A 22 -19.74 2.09 -5.72
CA LYS A 22 -19.92 1.40 -6.99
C LYS A 22 -19.09 2.07 -8.10
N ASP A 23 -18.39 1.25 -8.87
CA ASP A 23 -17.48 1.66 -9.97
C ASP A 23 -16.29 2.56 -9.53
N LYS A 24 -16.07 2.72 -8.22
CA LYS A 24 -14.97 3.52 -7.68
C LYS A 24 -13.70 2.69 -7.52
N THR A 25 -12.57 3.29 -7.86
CA THR A 25 -11.25 2.69 -7.69
C THR A 25 -10.80 2.82 -6.25
N ILE A 26 -10.48 1.68 -5.61
CA ILE A 26 -9.95 1.59 -4.26
C ILE A 26 -8.56 0.96 -4.34
N VAL A 27 -7.53 1.71 -3.97
CA VAL A 27 -6.16 1.18 -3.91
C VAL A 27 -5.87 0.71 -2.49
N VAL A 28 -5.49 -0.55 -2.35
CA VAL A 28 -5.13 -1.17 -1.07
C VAL A 28 -3.63 -1.45 -1.09
N LYS A 29 -2.88 -0.72 -0.28
CA LYS A 29 -1.49 -1.07 0.01
C LYS A 29 -1.47 -2.14 1.09
N TYR A 30 -1.00 -3.33 0.74
CA TYR A 30 -0.93 -4.49 1.62
C TYR A 30 0.52 -4.87 1.91
N GLY A 31 0.90 -4.93 3.19
CA GLY A 31 2.28 -5.22 3.59
C GLY A 31 2.41 -5.36 5.09
N GLY A 32 3.65 -5.42 5.58
CA GLY A 32 3.96 -5.56 6.99
C GLY A 32 3.71 -6.98 7.53
N ASN A 33 3.55 -7.08 8.84
CA ASN A 33 3.38 -8.36 9.54
C ASN A 33 2.04 -9.05 9.21
N ALA A 34 1.03 -8.31 8.73
CA ALA A 34 -0.23 -8.88 8.26
C ALA A 34 -0.04 -9.88 7.10
N MET A 35 1.07 -9.77 6.34
CA MET A 35 1.41 -10.73 5.29
C MET A 35 2.06 -12.03 5.80
N LEU A 36 2.56 -12.05 7.04
CA LEU A 36 3.23 -13.20 7.63
C LEU A 36 2.26 -14.20 8.27
N ASN A 37 1.06 -13.75 8.62
CA ASN A 37 0.03 -14.58 9.20
C ASN A 37 -0.99 -14.99 8.11
N ASP A 38 -1.08 -16.29 7.83
CA ASP A 38 -1.94 -16.82 6.77
C ASP A 38 -3.44 -16.59 7.04
N GLU A 39 -3.88 -16.56 8.30
CA GLU A 39 -5.27 -16.30 8.65
C GLU A 39 -5.64 -14.83 8.37
N LEU A 40 -4.84 -13.88 8.85
CA LEU A 40 -5.01 -12.45 8.56
C LEU A 40 -4.92 -12.17 7.05
N LYS A 41 -3.97 -12.82 6.36
CA LYS A 41 -3.85 -12.74 4.91
C LYS A 41 -5.17 -13.12 4.22
N ASN A 42 -5.77 -14.24 4.61
CA ASN A 42 -7.03 -14.68 4.05
C ASN A 42 -8.18 -13.70 4.32
N LYS A 43 -8.23 -13.08 5.52
CA LYS A 43 -9.24 -12.05 5.84
C LYS A 43 -9.10 -10.82 4.94
N VAL A 44 -7.89 -10.30 4.76
CA VAL A 44 -7.62 -9.17 3.84
C VAL A 44 -8.01 -9.52 2.40
N LEU A 45 -7.67 -10.72 1.94
CA LEU A 45 -8.04 -11.16 0.58
C LEU A 45 -9.56 -11.34 0.42
N GLN A 46 -10.27 -11.80 1.45
CA GLN A 46 -11.73 -11.84 1.47
C GLN A 46 -12.34 -10.44 1.38
N ASP A 47 -11.78 -9.44 2.08
CA ASP A 47 -12.23 -8.06 1.99
C ASP A 47 -12.05 -7.53 0.56
N ILE A 48 -10.87 -7.72 -0.05
CA ILE A 48 -10.59 -7.31 -1.43
C ILE A 48 -11.57 -7.97 -2.41
N LEU A 49 -11.84 -9.25 -2.23
CA LEU A 49 -12.81 -9.99 -3.04
C LEU A 49 -14.23 -9.43 -2.85
N PHE A 50 -14.60 -9.11 -1.61
CA PHE A 50 -15.89 -8.46 -1.33
C PHE A 50 -16.02 -7.13 -2.08
N LEU A 51 -14.97 -6.29 -2.11
CA LEU A 51 -14.99 -5.05 -2.88
C LEU A 51 -15.31 -5.29 -4.36
N GLN A 52 -14.68 -6.31 -4.97
CA GLN A 52 -14.94 -6.66 -6.38
C GLN A 52 -16.39 -7.09 -6.59
N TYR A 53 -16.92 -7.99 -5.76
CA TYR A 53 -18.31 -8.45 -5.86
C TYR A 53 -19.32 -7.34 -5.56
N ALA A 54 -18.96 -6.37 -4.73
CA ALA A 54 -19.77 -5.19 -4.43
C ALA A 54 -19.76 -4.14 -5.56
N GLY A 55 -19.07 -4.43 -6.68
CA GLY A 55 -19.01 -3.54 -7.85
C GLY A 55 -17.99 -2.42 -7.75
N MET A 56 -17.07 -2.48 -6.78
CA MET A 56 -15.92 -1.58 -6.69
C MET A 56 -14.79 -2.08 -7.59
N ARG A 57 -13.78 -1.23 -7.81
CA ARG A 57 -12.59 -1.52 -8.64
C ARG A 57 -11.33 -1.59 -7.76
N PRO A 58 -11.10 -2.72 -7.04
CA PRO A 58 -9.96 -2.84 -6.14
C PRO A 58 -8.64 -3.05 -6.90
N ILE A 59 -7.58 -2.43 -6.40
CA ILE A 59 -6.18 -2.63 -6.81
C ILE A 59 -5.38 -2.95 -5.56
N VAL A 60 -4.52 -3.94 -5.64
CA VAL A 60 -3.62 -4.30 -4.56
C VAL A 60 -2.19 -3.92 -4.92
N VAL A 61 -1.53 -3.13 -4.08
CA VAL A 61 -0.08 -2.90 -4.15
C VAL A 61 0.54 -3.55 -2.94
N HIS A 62 1.35 -4.59 -3.16
CA HIS A 62 1.86 -5.37 -2.03
C HIS A 62 3.31 -5.06 -1.67
N GLY A 63 3.67 -5.24 -0.42
CA GLY A 63 5.05 -5.26 0.05
C GLY A 63 5.67 -6.66 -0.02
N GLY A 64 6.87 -6.80 0.56
CA GLY A 64 7.57 -8.08 0.60
C GLY A 64 8.89 -8.02 1.37
N GLY A 65 9.10 -6.98 2.19
CA GLY A 65 10.37 -6.76 2.90
C GLY A 65 10.90 -7.98 3.65
N PRO A 66 10.09 -8.67 4.48
CA PRO A 66 10.51 -9.88 5.18
C PRO A 66 10.93 -11.01 4.23
N GLU A 67 10.21 -11.22 3.13
CA GLU A 67 10.55 -12.25 2.15
C GLU A 67 11.84 -11.92 1.39
N ILE A 68 12.03 -10.64 1.01
CA ILE A 68 13.29 -10.18 0.41
C ILE A 68 14.45 -10.44 1.37
N SER A 69 14.32 -10.08 2.67
CA SER A 69 15.36 -10.32 3.67
C SER A 69 15.71 -11.80 3.79
N ARG A 70 14.69 -12.67 3.80
CA ARG A 70 14.87 -14.13 3.88
C ARG A 70 15.61 -14.67 2.65
N GLN A 71 15.29 -14.21 1.44
CA GLN A 71 15.97 -14.67 0.22
C GLN A 71 17.40 -14.12 0.12
N LEU A 72 17.66 -12.89 0.54
CA LEU A 72 19.00 -12.33 0.65
C LEU A 72 19.86 -13.15 1.63
N GLU A 73 19.32 -13.49 2.80
CA GLU A 73 20.03 -14.33 3.78
C GLU A 73 20.35 -15.72 3.21
N GLN A 74 19.41 -16.34 2.49
CA GLN A 74 19.65 -17.61 1.80
C GLN A 74 20.75 -17.52 0.71
N ALA A 75 20.89 -16.34 0.10
CA ALA A 75 21.98 -16.04 -0.85
C ALA A 75 23.29 -15.61 -0.15
N GLY A 76 23.35 -15.66 1.18
CA GLY A 76 24.53 -15.26 1.95
C GLY A 76 24.73 -13.76 2.08
N LYS A 77 23.71 -12.94 1.76
CA LYS A 77 23.74 -11.48 1.85
C LYS A 77 23.04 -10.97 3.11
N LYS A 78 23.59 -9.95 3.72
CA LYS A 78 22.95 -9.22 4.83
C LYS A 78 22.11 -8.08 4.29
N SER A 79 20.93 -7.89 4.88
CA SER A 79 20.09 -6.73 4.60
C SER A 79 20.60 -5.52 5.38
N GLU A 80 20.93 -4.45 4.69
CA GLU A 80 21.29 -3.16 5.27
C GLU A 80 20.21 -2.13 4.94
N PHE A 81 20.00 -1.15 5.84
CA PHE A 81 18.97 -0.13 5.67
C PHE A 81 19.54 1.26 5.99
N VAL A 82 19.17 2.22 5.15
CA VAL A 82 19.48 3.64 5.31
C VAL A 82 18.19 4.43 5.20
N GLY A 83 17.85 5.23 6.21
CA GLY A 83 16.60 6.00 6.22
C GLY A 83 15.33 5.11 6.11
N GLY A 84 15.39 3.86 6.58
CA GLY A 84 14.28 2.89 6.45
C GLY A 84 14.16 2.24 5.08
N LEU A 85 15.03 2.57 4.13
CA LEU A 85 15.10 1.97 2.80
C LEU A 85 16.25 0.96 2.72
N ARG A 86 16.03 -0.14 2.01
CA ARG A 86 17.02 -1.21 1.84
C ARG A 86 18.12 -0.78 0.88
N VAL A 87 19.38 -0.83 1.32
CA VAL A 87 20.53 -0.73 0.42
C VAL A 87 20.48 -1.90 -0.56
N THR A 88 20.49 -1.62 -1.85
CA THR A 88 20.14 -2.61 -2.88
C THR A 88 21.16 -2.56 -4.01
N ASP A 89 22.18 -3.41 -3.96
CA ASP A 89 23.12 -3.61 -5.10
C ASP A 89 22.42 -4.36 -6.25
N ALA A 90 23.07 -4.53 -7.37
CA ALA A 90 22.49 -5.16 -8.57
C ALA A 90 21.97 -6.58 -8.31
N GLU A 91 22.72 -7.40 -7.54
CA GLU A 91 22.32 -8.75 -7.20
C GLU A 91 21.13 -8.75 -6.21
N SER A 92 21.15 -7.85 -5.22
CA SER A 92 20.03 -7.66 -4.28
C SER A 92 18.78 -7.18 -5.00
N ALA A 93 18.91 -6.35 -6.06
CA ALA A 93 17.77 -5.93 -6.89
C ALA A 93 17.14 -7.11 -7.63
N ALA A 94 17.96 -8.00 -8.21
CA ALA A 94 17.47 -9.21 -8.86
C ALA A 94 16.75 -10.15 -7.86
N ILE A 95 17.33 -10.35 -6.67
CA ILE A 95 16.70 -11.16 -5.61
C ILE A 95 15.39 -10.52 -5.14
N ALA A 96 15.35 -9.20 -4.97
CA ALA A 96 14.13 -8.48 -4.60
C ALA A 96 13.03 -8.62 -5.67
N GLU A 97 13.38 -8.53 -6.96
CA GLU A 97 12.44 -8.75 -8.06
C GLU A 97 11.90 -10.19 -8.04
N MET A 98 12.74 -11.21 -7.90
CA MET A 98 12.31 -12.60 -7.79
C MET A 98 11.38 -12.83 -6.59
N ALA A 99 11.70 -12.24 -5.44
CA ALA A 99 10.88 -12.35 -4.23
C ALA A 99 9.52 -11.68 -4.41
N LEU A 100 9.50 -10.46 -4.91
CA LEU A 100 8.27 -9.67 -5.06
C LEU A 100 7.38 -10.23 -6.17
N VAL A 101 7.92 -10.43 -7.37
CA VAL A 101 7.15 -10.82 -8.56
C VAL A 101 6.90 -12.33 -8.57
N GLY A 102 7.96 -13.13 -8.42
CA GLY A 102 7.87 -14.58 -8.56
C GLY A 102 7.16 -15.25 -7.38
N LYS A 103 7.37 -14.78 -6.15
CA LYS A 103 6.83 -15.44 -4.96
C LYS A 103 5.63 -14.70 -4.36
N MET A 104 5.80 -13.45 -3.94
CA MET A 104 4.75 -12.73 -3.20
C MET A 104 3.54 -12.43 -4.07
N ASN A 105 3.77 -11.88 -5.26
CA ASN A 105 2.71 -11.55 -6.21
C ASN A 105 1.93 -12.79 -6.62
N THR A 106 2.65 -13.84 -7.03
CA THR A 106 2.04 -15.10 -7.47
C THR A 106 1.23 -15.79 -6.36
N ASP A 107 1.69 -15.77 -5.10
CA ASP A 107 0.93 -16.30 -3.95
C ASP A 107 -0.39 -15.53 -3.74
N LEU A 108 -0.34 -14.19 -3.74
CA LEU A 108 -1.54 -13.36 -3.56
C LEU A 108 -2.56 -13.55 -4.69
N VAL A 109 -2.09 -13.57 -5.94
CA VAL A 109 -2.94 -13.80 -7.13
C VAL A 109 -3.58 -15.19 -7.06
N GLY A 110 -2.79 -16.22 -6.75
CA GLY A 110 -3.28 -17.59 -6.61
C GLY A 110 -4.36 -17.71 -5.55
N ARG A 111 -4.15 -17.12 -4.38
CA ARG A 111 -5.12 -17.12 -3.27
C ARG A 111 -6.41 -16.36 -3.62
N LEU A 112 -6.31 -15.16 -4.21
CA LEU A 112 -7.49 -14.40 -4.65
C LEU A 112 -8.31 -15.19 -5.67
N ASN A 113 -7.66 -15.83 -6.65
CA ASN A 113 -8.32 -16.63 -7.66
C ASN A 113 -8.93 -17.91 -7.07
N ALA A 114 -8.27 -18.55 -6.09
CA ALA A 114 -8.83 -19.70 -5.38
C ALA A 114 -10.09 -19.33 -4.55
N LEU A 115 -10.20 -18.08 -4.09
CA LEU A 115 -11.40 -17.56 -3.43
C LEU A 115 -12.52 -17.15 -4.42
N GLY A 116 -12.30 -17.26 -5.73
CA GLY A 116 -13.28 -16.92 -6.77
C GLY A 116 -13.11 -15.52 -7.36
N GLY A 117 -12.03 -14.80 -7.02
CA GLY A 117 -11.68 -13.52 -7.62
C GLY A 117 -11.15 -13.65 -9.06
N LYS A 118 -10.99 -12.51 -9.72
CA LYS A 118 -10.33 -12.41 -11.02
C LYS A 118 -9.05 -11.58 -10.90
N ALA A 119 -8.06 -12.10 -10.15
CA ALA A 119 -6.82 -11.39 -9.91
C ALA A 119 -5.79 -11.62 -11.02
N VAL A 120 -5.05 -10.56 -11.37
CA VAL A 120 -3.95 -10.58 -12.34
C VAL A 120 -2.72 -9.92 -11.71
N GLY A 121 -1.59 -10.64 -11.71
CA GLY A 121 -0.31 -10.15 -11.21
C GLY A 121 0.37 -9.24 -12.22
N LEU A 122 0.87 -8.12 -11.72
CA LEU A 122 1.66 -7.14 -12.46
C LEU A 122 2.89 -6.74 -11.68
N ASN A 123 3.86 -6.23 -12.39
CA ASN A 123 5.01 -5.52 -11.84
C ASN A 123 5.22 -4.19 -12.57
N GLY A 124 6.04 -3.31 -12.05
CA GLY A 124 6.21 -1.99 -12.64
C GLY A 124 6.83 -1.95 -14.03
N LYS A 125 7.45 -3.05 -14.50
CA LYS A 125 8.02 -3.15 -15.85
C LYS A 125 6.96 -3.49 -16.90
N ASP A 126 5.82 -4.09 -16.49
CA ASP A 126 4.75 -4.48 -17.41
C ASP A 126 4.14 -3.21 -18.05
N ALA A 127 4.21 -3.12 -19.38
CA ALA A 127 3.81 -1.94 -20.14
C ALA A 127 4.42 -0.61 -19.63
N ASN A 128 5.60 -0.63 -19.00
CA ASN A 128 6.21 0.54 -18.32
C ASN A 128 5.27 1.16 -17.27
N LEU A 129 4.58 0.34 -16.50
CA LEU A 129 3.59 0.75 -15.51
C LEU A 129 4.18 1.73 -14.49
N LEU A 130 5.39 1.45 -13.97
CA LEU A 130 6.13 2.33 -13.04
C LEU A 130 7.48 2.70 -13.64
N LYS A 131 7.57 3.81 -14.36
CA LYS A 131 8.86 4.39 -14.72
C LYS A 131 9.51 4.99 -13.48
N ALA A 132 10.76 4.64 -13.26
CA ALA A 132 11.51 5.01 -12.07
C ALA A 132 12.83 5.69 -12.42
N LYS A 133 13.33 6.43 -11.45
CA LYS A 133 14.70 6.95 -11.43
C LYS A 133 15.36 6.58 -10.11
N LYS A 134 16.68 6.54 -10.11
CA LYS A 134 17.47 6.28 -8.89
C LYS A 134 17.04 7.24 -7.77
N TYR A 135 16.83 6.69 -6.59
CA TYR A 135 16.57 7.44 -5.38
C TYR A 135 17.85 7.55 -4.55
N LEU A 136 18.16 8.76 -4.09
CA LEU A 136 19.22 9.01 -3.12
C LEU A 136 18.57 9.19 -1.74
N ALA A 137 19.04 8.44 -0.75
CA ALA A 137 18.47 8.49 0.59
C ALA A 137 18.94 9.74 1.36
N ASP A 138 17.99 10.42 2.03
CA ASP A 138 18.29 11.51 2.94
C ASP A 138 18.85 10.95 4.26
N VAL A 139 20.09 11.29 4.59
CA VAL A 139 20.72 10.95 5.88
C VAL A 139 21.00 12.24 6.63
N TYR A 140 20.44 12.33 7.84
CA TYR A 140 20.65 13.51 8.70
C TYR A 140 21.85 13.27 9.61
N GLU A 141 22.94 14.00 9.38
CA GLU A 141 24.15 13.96 10.20
C GLU A 141 24.56 15.39 10.59
N ASN A 142 24.76 15.62 11.88
CA ASN A 142 25.21 16.92 12.44
C ASN A 142 24.35 18.13 12.03
N GLY A 143 23.05 17.92 11.78
CA GLY A 143 22.10 18.97 11.36
C GLY A 143 22.10 19.26 9.85
N GLU A 144 22.88 18.54 9.07
CA GLU A 144 22.93 18.62 7.61
C GLU A 144 22.25 17.37 6.98
N VAL A 145 21.70 17.56 5.78
CA VAL A 145 21.12 16.49 4.97
C VAL A 145 22.14 16.04 3.94
N ASN A 146 22.59 14.80 4.07
CA ASN A 146 23.48 14.17 3.09
C ASN A 146 22.66 13.22 2.20
N LEU A 147 22.86 13.30 0.88
CA LEU A 147 22.27 12.38 -0.08
C LEU A 147 23.17 11.17 -0.27
N VAL A 148 22.68 9.98 0.09
CA VAL A 148 23.45 8.74 0.02
C VAL A 148 22.89 7.85 -1.10
N ASP A 149 23.78 7.37 -1.99
CA ASP A 149 23.43 6.37 -3.00
C ASP A 149 23.25 5.00 -2.31
N ILE A 150 22.05 4.47 -2.36
CA ILE A 150 21.67 3.19 -1.82
C ILE A 150 21.43 2.14 -2.90
N GLY A 151 21.97 2.37 -4.10
CA GLY A 151 21.96 1.44 -5.22
C GLY A 151 20.68 1.47 -6.05
N PHE A 152 20.12 0.29 -6.35
CA PHE A 152 18.95 0.13 -7.21
C PHE A 152 17.63 0.33 -6.45
N VAL A 153 17.54 1.41 -5.70
CA VAL A 153 16.30 1.89 -5.09
C VAL A 153 15.73 3.02 -5.94
N GLY A 154 14.43 2.92 -6.26
CA GLY A 154 13.77 3.84 -7.18
C GLY A 154 12.77 4.77 -6.52
N SER A 155 12.69 5.99 -7.06
CA SER A 155 11.52 6.87 -6.95
C SER A 155 10.71 6.81 -8.24
N VAL A 156 9.38 6.84 -8.13
CA VAL A 156 8.50 6.82 -9.31
C VAL A 156 8.61 8.17 -10.03
N LYS A 157 8.88 8.12 -11.34
CA LYS A 157 8.93 9.26 -12.25
C LYS A 157 7.60 9.47 -12.95
N GLU A 158 6.97 8.36 -13.35
CA GLU A 158 5.71 8.34 -14.09
C GLU A 158 4.96 7.02 -13.81
N VAL A 159 3.65 7.09 -13.75
CA VAL A 159 2.76 5.91 -13.69
C VAL A 159 1.96 5.84 -14.99
N ASN A 160 2.18 4.76 -15.77
CA ASN A 160 1.33 4.46 -16.91
C ASN A 160 0.09 3.69 -16.44
N THR A 161 -1.07 4.32 -16.47
CA THR A 161 -2.32 3.74 -15.98
C THR A 161 -3.07 2.91 -17.00
N ASP A 162 -2.66 2.86 -18.27
CA ASP A 162 -3.42 2.25 -19.37
C ASP A 162 -3.69 0.76 -19.12
N LEU A 163 -2.65 -0.01 -18.72
CA LEU A 163 -2.79 -1.42 -18.43
C LEU A 163 -3.69 -1.67 -17.20
N ILE A 164 -3.55 -0.84 -16.17
CA ILE A 164 -4.41 -0.94 -14.97
C ILE A 164 -5.87 -0.70 -15.36
N ASN A 165 -6.16 0.36 -16.11
CA ASN A 165 -7.52 0.69 -16.55
C ASN A 165 -8.12 -0.42 -17.43
N CYS A 166 -7.34 -0.96 -18.36
CA CYS A 166 -7.78 -2.09 -19.21
C CYS A 166 -8.19 -3.31 -18.35
N LEU A 167 -7.43 -3.65 -17.32
CA LEU A 167 -7.76 -4.76 -16.42
C LEU A 167 -8.99 -4.44 -15.55
N LEU A 168 -9.08 -3.24 -15.00
CA LEU A 168 -10.24 -2.82 -14.20
C LEU A 168 -11.53 -2.81 -15.02
N ASP A 169 -11.48 -2.35 -16.29
CA ASP A 169 -12.63 -2.37 -17.21
C ASP A 169 -13.04 -3.80 -17.59
N GLY A 170 -12.07 -4.72 -17.61
CA GLY A 170 -12.32 -6.17 -17.76
C GLY A 170 -12.83 -6.86 -16.48
N GLY A 171 -12.98 -6.13 -15.38
CA GLY A 171 -13.44 -6.66 -14.08
C GLY A 171 -12.37 -7.48 -13.36
N TYR A 172 -11.08 -7.27 -13.66
CA TYR A 172 -9.96 -7.93 -12.95
C TYR A 172 -9.53 -7.12 -11.73
N ILE A 173 -8.83 -7.79 -10.80
CA ILE A 173 -8.13 -7.19 -9.66
C ILE A 173 -6.65 -7.12 -10.00
N PRO A 174 -6.07 -5.96 -10.35
CA PRO A 174 -4.63 -5.81 -10.50
C PRO A 174 -3.93 -5.98 -9.15
N VAL A 175 -2.94 -6.89 -9.08
CA VAL A 175 -2.06 -7.10 -7.92
C VAL A 175 -0.65 -6.71 -8.34
N ILE A 176 -0.13 -5.61 -7.80
CA ILE A 176 1.07 -4.94 -8.31
C ILE A 176 2.24 -5.13 -7.36
N ALA A 177 3.32 -5.72 -7.87
CA ALA A 177 4.60 -5.77 -7.20
C ALA A 177 5.34 -4.44 -7.42
N PRO A 178 5.91 -3.81 -6.36
CA PRO A 178 6.48 -2.47 -6.42
C PRO A 178 7.93 -2.48 -6.93
N THR A 179 8.13 -2.95 -8.15
CA THR A 179 9.35 -2.79 -8.93
C THR A 179 9.15 -1.68 -9.96
N GLY A 180 10.21 -1.02 -10.38
CA GLY A 180 10.14 -0.01 -11.42
C GLY A 180 11.16 -0.25 -12.51
N VAL A 181 10.96 0.36 -13.67
CA VAL A 181 11.87 0.33 -14.80
C VAL A 181 12.51 1.70 -14.99
N GLY A 182 13.84 1.73 -15.10
CA GLY A 182 14.59 2.92 -15.45
C GLY A 182 14.65 3.18 -16.95
N ASP A 183 15.23 4.32 -17.32
CA ASP A 183 15.28 4.76 -18.72
C ASP A 183 16.15 3.81 -19.60
N GLU A 184 17.08 3.05 -19.03
CA GLU A 184 17.94 2.07 -19.72
C GLU A 184 17.44 0.61 -19.52
N GLY A 185 16.26 0.42 -18.91
CA GLY A 185 15.66 -0.89 -18.64
C GLY A 185 16.09 -1.55 -17.34
N GLU A 186 16.89 -0.86 -16.52
CA GLU A 186 17.30 -1.34 -15.20
C GLU A 186 16.12 -1.47 -14.24
N THR A 187 16.19 -2.44 -13.33
CA THR A 187 15.17 -2.68 -12.31
C THR A 187 15.46 -1.86 -11.06
N TYR A 188 14.47 -1.13 -10.59
CA TYR A 188 14.48 -0.48 -9.29
C TYR A 188 13.52 -1.16 -8.30
N ASN A 189 14.03 -1.41 -7.09
CA ASN A 189 13.18 -1.76 -5.94
C ASN A 189 12.53 -0.48 -5.43
N ILE A 190 11.20 -0.42 -5.45
CA ILE A 190 10.42 0.74 -5.01
C ILE A 190 9.76 0.41 -3.66
N ASN A 191 9.73 1.37 -2.74
CA ASN A 191 8.95 1.22 -1.52
C ASN A 191 7.46 1.07 -1.87
N ALA A 192 6.81 0.03 -1.32
CA ALA A 192 5.41 -0.29 -1.65
C ALA A 192 4.41 0.80 -1.25
N ASP A 193 4.68 1.56 -0.17
CA ASP A 193 3.84 2.69 0.24
C ASP A 193 3.95 3.79 -0.82
N VAL A 194 5.17 4.09 -1.29
CA VAL A 194 5.42 5.08 -2.35
C VAL A 194 4.73 4.66 -3.66
N ALA A 195 4.91 3.41 -4.09
CA ALA A 195 4.26 2.91 -5.31
C ALA A 195 2.72 3.01 -5.22
N ALA A 196 2.14 2.65 -4.07
CA ALA A 196 0.70 2.73 -3.87
C ALA A 196 0.18 4.18 -3.90
N GLY A 197 0.91 5.12 -3.29
CA GLY A 197 0.57 6.54 -3.31
C GLY A 197 0.59 7.13 -4.72
N GLU A 198 1.63 6.82 -5.50
CA GLU A 198 1.77 7.27 -6.89
C GLU A 198 0.67 6.68 -7.79
N ILE A 199 0.38 5.38 -7.68
CA ILE A 199 -0.69 4.71 -8.44
C ILE A 199 -2.05 5.30 -8.07
N ALA A 200 -2.33 5.48 -6.76
CA ALA A 200 -3.60 6.04 -6.32
C ALA A 200 -3.80 7.48 -6.81
N GLY A 201 -2.75 8.29 -6.80
CA GLY A 201 -2.76 9.66 -7.33
C GLY A 201 -3.02 9.68 -8.84
N ALA A 202 -2.25 8.90 -9.61
CA ALA A 202 -2.35 8.85 -11.07
C ALA A 202 -3.75 8.38 -11.55
N LEU A 203 -4.36 7.43 -10.84
CA LEU A 203 -5.71 6.93 -11.10
C LEU A 203 -6.81 7.83 -10.53
N LYS A 204 -6.47 8.87 -9.78
CA LYS A 204 -7.43 9.71 -9.03
C LYS A 204 -8.39 8.84 -8.21
N ALA A 205 -7.80 7.85 -7.52
CA ALA A 205 -8.55 6.84 -6.78
C ALA A 205 -9.53 7.47 -5.77
N GLU A 206 -10.68 6.84 -5.56
CA GLU A 206 -11.65 7.26 -4.55
C GLU A 206 -11.05 7.16 -3.14
N LYS A 207 -10.36 6.03 -2.86
CA LYS A 207 -9.62 5.84 -1.61
C LYS A 207 -8.27 5.13 -1.85
N LEU A 208 -7.27 5.54 -1.07
CA LEU A 208 -6.07 4.76 -0.80
C LEU A 208 -6.15 4.26 0.66
N LEU A 209 -6.08 2.96 0.85
CA LEU A 209 -6.01 2.31 2.16
C LEU A 209 -4.60 1.76 2.36
N VAL A 210 -3.89 2.27 3.37
CA VAL A 210 -2.53 1.82 3.72
C VAL A 210 -2.62 0.96 4.99
N LEU A 211 -2.48 -0.36 4.81
CA LEU A 211 -2.50 -1.30 5.92
C LEU A 211 -1.13 -1.28 6.63
N THR A 212 -1.17 -1.23 7.96
CA THR A 212 0.00 -1.19 8.85
C THR A 212 -0.21 -2.07 10.09
N ASP A 213 0.77 -2.12 10.98
CA ASP A 213 0.76 -2.95 12.19
C ASP A 213 0.30 -2.16 13.45
N VAL A 214 -0.33 -1.02 13.25
CA VAL A 214 -0.93 -0.18 14.30
C VAL A 214 -2.25 0.39 13.81
N ARG A 215 -3.11 0.82 14.74
CA ARG A 215 -4.43 1.37 14.43
C ARG A 215 -4.39 2.56 13.47
N GLY A 216 -3.35 3.40 13.56
CA GLY A 216 -3.16 4.59 12.76
C GLY A 216 -2.04 5.45 13.32
N ILE A 217 -2.18 6.77 13.26
CA ILE A 217 -1.20 7.74 13.74
C ILE A 217 -1.51 8.16 15.17
N TYR A 218 -0.44 8.33 15.96
CA TYR A 218 -0.48 8.81 17.34
C TYR A 218 0.46 10.00 17.49
N SER A 219 0.12 10.97 18.33
CA SER A 219 1.05 12.05 18.68
C SER A 219 2.10 11.61 19.71
N ALA A 220 1.84 10.55 20.48
CA ALA A 220 2.73 9.95 21.48
C ALA A 220 2.46 8.44 21.63
N TYR A 221 2.89 7.63 20.62
CA TYR A 221 2.73 6.17 20.69
C TYR A 221 3.54 5.58 21.86
N PRO A 222 3.01 4.59 22.65
CA PRO A 222 1.78 3.83 22.45
C PRO A 222 0.55 4.35 23.22
N ASP A 223 0.50 5.63 23.62
CA ASP A 223 -0.64 6.19 24.35
C ASP A 223 -1.89 6.25 23.44
N GLU A 224 -2.87 5.38 23.71
CA GLU A 224 -4.13 5.31 22.95
C GLU A 224 -4.94 6.62 22.98
N SER A 225 -4.80 7.43 24.03
CA SER A 225 -5.48 8.73 24.12
C SER A 225 -4.90 9.76 23.15
N SER A 226 -3.71 9.51 22.60
CA SER A 226 -3.01 10.35 21.63
C SER A 226 -3.31 9.98 20.17
N PHE A 227 -4.26 9.06 19.93
CA PHE A 227 -4.67 8.66 18.58
C PHE A 227 -5.24 9.82 17.79
N ILE A 228 -4.83 9.94 16.53
CA ILE A 228 -5.24 10.99 15.61
C ILE A 228 -6.14 10.39 14.53
N SER A 229 -7.43 10.66 14.57
CA SER A 229 -8.39 10.18 13.57
C SER A 229 -8.28 10.94 12.24
N THR A 230 -7.91 12.23 12.28
CA THR A 230 -7.74 13.08 11.10
C THR A 230 -6.41 13.82 11.18
N LEU A 231 -5.55 13.64 10.19
CA LEU A 231 -4.21 14.21 10.14
C LEU A 231 -4.07 15.13 8.93
N THR A 232 -3.88 16.44 9.15
CA THR A 232 -3.59 17.38 8.07
C THR A 232 -2.15 17.29 7.60
N PHE A 233 -1.85 17.78 6.38
CA PHE A 233 -0.49 17.87 5.86
C PHE A 233 0.45 18.65 6.76
N GLU A 234 -0.04 19.78 7.29
CA GLU A 234 0.72 20.63 8.21
C GLU A 234 1.06 19.87 9.49
N LYS A 235 0.06 19.23 10.10
CA LYS A 235 0.25 18.46 11.32
C LYS A 235 1.15 17.25 11.12
N ALA A 236 1.03 16.59 9.96
CA ALA A 236 1.92 15.49 9.58
C ALA A 236 3.39 15.95 9.54
N HIS A 237 3.65 17.09 8.91
CA HIS A 237 5.00 17.68 8.85
C HIS A 237 5.53 18.02 10.24
N GLU A 238 4.72 18.67 11.08
CA GLU A 238 5.08 18.97 12.48
C GLU A 238 5.46 17.71 13.26
N LEU A 239 4.64 16.65 13.18
CA LEU A 239 4.87 15.40 13.92
C LEU A 239 6.10 14.64 13.41
N ILE A 240 6.40 14.69 12.12
CA ILE A 240 7.64 14.14 11.56
C ILE A 240 8.86 14.90 12.10
N LEU A 241 8.83 16.24 12.09
CA LEU A 241 9.92 17.06 12.62
C LEU A 241 10.16 16.84 14.13
N LYS A 242 9.10 16.60 14.90
CA LYS A 242 9.17 16.29 16.34
C LYS A 242 9.60 14.85 16.64
N GLY A 243 9.69 13.98 15.63
CA GLY A 243 9.99 12.56 15.81
C GLY A 243 8.83 11.74 16.39
N SER A 244 7.61 12.29 16.47
CA SER A 244 6.40 11.53 16.86
C SER A 244 5.94 10.59 15.75
N ILE A 245 6.17 10.95 14.49
CA ILE A 245 6.05 10.06 13.33
C ILE A 245 7.46 9.75 12.88
N ASP A 246 7.87 8.48 13.00
CA ASP A 246 9.22 8.04 12.70
C ASP A 246 9.26 6.75 11.85
N GLY A 247 10.46 6.30 11.53
CA GLY A 247 10.74 5.00 10.91
C GLY A 247 9.83 4.68 9.71
N GLY A 248 9.23 3.48 9.76
CA GLY A 248 8.34 2.97 8.71
C GLY A 248 7.00 3.69 8.57
N MET A 249 6.64 4.59 9.50
CA MET A 249 5.41 5.38 9.42
C MET A 249 5.57 6.59 8.49
N ILE A 250 6.78 7.18 8.40
CA ILE A 250 7.05 8.33 7.52
C ILE A 250 6.70 8.03 6.05
N PRO A 251 7.15 6.92 5.42
CA PRO A 251 6.77 6.62 4.04
C PRO A 251 5.27 6.43 3.86
N LYS A 252 4.53 5.91 4.85
CA LYS A 252 3.07 5.75 4.78
C LYS A 252 2.35 7.09 4.75
N VAL A 253 2.70 8.00 5.66
CA VAL A 253 2.13 9.36 5.68
C VAL A 253 2.48 10.10 4.39
N ARG A 254 3.74 10.04 3.94
CA ARG A 254 4.17 10.66 2.68
C ARG A 254 3.43 10.09 1.46
N SER A 255 3.13 8.79 1.44
CA SER A 255 2.36 8.16 0.36
C SER A 255 0.91 8.66 0.32
N CYS A 256 0.28 8.84 1.47
CA CYS A 256 -1.05 9.45 1.58
C CYS A 256 -1.06 10.89 1.05
N ILE A 257 -0.09 11.70 1.48
CA ILE A 257 0.09 13.09 1.00
C ILE A 257 0.30 13.11 -0.53
N LYS A 258 1.13 12.21 -1.04
CA LYS A 258 1.42 12.11 -2.49
C LYS A 258 0.18 11.71 -3.29
N ALA A 259 -0.58 10.74 -2.82
CA ALA A 259 -1.83 10.30 -3.45
C ALA A 259 -2.85 11.44 -3.54
N LEU A 260 -3.07 12.17 -2.44
CA LEU A 260 -3.97 13.33 -2.40
C LEU A 260 -3.50 14.47 -3.32
N SER A 261 -2.19 14.72 -3.36
CA SER A 261 -1.60 15.72 -4.26
C SER A 261 -1.75 15.32 -5.73
N GLY A 262 -1.72 14.02 -6.04
CA GLY A 262 -1.92 13.45 -7.38
C GLY A 262 -3.38 13.39 -7.82
N GLY A 263 -4.34 13.59 -6.91
CA GLY A 263 -5.77 13.62 -7.25
C GLY A 263 -6.63 12.52 -6.61
N ALA A 264 -6.06 11.63 -5.79
CA ALA A 264 -6.87 10.74 -4.96
C ALA A 264 -7.77 11.56 -4.02
N LYS A 265 -8.98 11.05 -3.74
CA LYS A 265 -9.95 11.83 -2.95
C LYS A 265 -9.75 11.68 -1.46
N LYS A 266 -9.48 10.46 -0.99
CA LYS A 266 -9.29 10.16 0.43
C LYS A 266 -8.16 9.16 0.62
N THR A 267 -7.45 9.28 1.75
CA THR A 267 -6.40 8.33 2.12
C THR A 267 -6.48 7.99 3.60
N HIS A 268 -6.30 6.70 3.92
CA HIS A 268 -6.42 6.21 5.28
C HIS A 268 -5.26 5.27 5.62
N ILE A 269 -4.77 5.36 6.84
CA ILE A 269 -3.82 4.42 7.44
C ILE A 269 -4.60 3.61 8.47
N ILE A 270 -4.67 2.28 8.28
CA ILE A 270 -5.52 1.38 9.07
C ILE A 270 -4.75 0.16 9.58
N ASP A 271 -5.22 -0.45 10.68
CA ASP A 271 -4.61 -1.65 11.23
C ASP A 271 -4.91 -2.90 10.38
N GLY A 272 -3.90 -3.39 9.68
CA GLY A 272 -4.01 -4.62 8.89
C GLY A 272 -4.06 -5.91 9.73
N ARG A 273 -3.89 -5.83 11.06
CA ARG A 273 -4.02 -6.97 11.98
C ARG A 273 -5.46 -7.16 12.46
N ALA A 274 -6.30 -6.12 12.36
CA ALA A 274 -7.71 -6.23 12.68
C ALA A 274 -8.44 -6.97 11.54
N GLU A 275 -9.22 -8.00 11.89
CA GLU A 275 -10.02 -8.74 10.91
C GLU A 275 -11.01 -7.80 10.21
N HIS A 276 -11.08 -7.91 8.90
CA HIS A 276 -12.00 -7.12 8.07
C HIS A 276 -11.85 -5.59 8.22
N SER A 277 -10.64 -5.11 8.53
CA SER A 277 -10.37 -3.68 8.73
C SER A 277 -10.67 -2.84 7.49
N ILE A 278 -10.50 -3.38 6.29
CA ILE A 278 -10.85 -2.71 5.03
C ILE A 278 -12.36 -2.43 4.98
N LEU A 279 -13.18 -3.43 5.29
CA LEU A 279 -14.63 -3.28 5.29
C LEU A 279 -15.09 -2.35 6.41
N MET A 280 -14.52 -2.47 7.61
CA MET A 280 -14.82 -1.55 8.71
C MET A 280 -14.51 -0.10 8.37
N GLU A 281 -13.43 0.17 7.64
CA GLU A 281 -13.08 1.52 7.19
C GLU A 281 -14.04 2.04 6.10
N LEU A 282 -14.45 1.19 5.17
CA LEU A 282 -15.29 1.60 4.03
C LEU A 282 -16.78 1.73 4.37
N PHE A 283 -17.25 0.92 5.32
CA PHE A 283 -18.67 0.80 5.68
C PHE A 283 -18.99 1.40 7.06
N SER A 284 -18.26 2.43 7.46
CA SER A 284 -18.55 3.20 8.68
C SER A 284 -18.40 4.71 8.44
N ASP A 285 -19.17 5.51 9.17
CA ASP A 285 -19.17 6.97 9.04
C ASP A 285 -17.88 7.60 9.58
N LYS A 286 -17.29 6.99 10.62
CA LYS A 286 -16.12 7.55 11.32
C LYS A 286 -14.80 6.93 10.91
N GLY A 287 -14.84 5.82 10.15
CA GLY A 287 -13.66 5.00 9.89
C GLY A 287 -13.07 4.37 11.15
N VAL A 288 -12.01 3.59 10.99
CA VAL A 288 -11.31 2.88 12.09
C VAL A 288 -9.87 3.33 12.26
N GLY A 289 -9.31 3.97 11.25
CA GLY A 289 -7.92 4.42 11.19
C GLY A 289 -7.73 5.93 11.21
N THR A 290 -6.60 6.39 10.69
CA THR A 290 -6.28 7.80 10.50
C THR A 290 -6.55 8.21 9.05
N GLU A 291 -7.47 9.14 8.84
CA GLU A 291 -7.65 9.83 7.56
C GLU A 291 -6.59 10.92 7.41
N VAL A 292 -5.85 10.93 6.31
CA VAL A 292 -4.93 12.02 5.96
C VAL A 292 -5.66 12.96 5.00
N VAL A 293 -5.63 14.26 5.29
CA VAL A 293 -6.33 15.31 4.53
C VAL A 293 -5.41 16.49 4.24
N LYS A 294 -5.73 17.27 3.19
CA LYS A 294 -4.97 18.49 2.88
C LYS A 294 -5.17 19.55 3.97
N GLU A 295 -6.41 19.84 4.28
CA GLU A 295 -6.86 20.84 5.26
C GLU A 295 -8.16 20.36 5.90
N ILE A 296 -8.53 20.86 7.08
CA ILE A 296 -9.82 20.56 7.74
C ILE A 296 -10.80 21.68 7.44
#